data_260719c847f26dda19d9d922d5874029
#
_entry.id   260719c847f26dda19d9d922d5874029
#
_cell.length_a   1.000
_cell.length_b   1.000
_cell.length_c   1.000
_cell.angle_alpha   90.00
_cell.angle_beta   90.00
_cell.angle_gamma   90.00
#
_symmetry.space_group_name_H-M   'P 1'
#
loop_
_entity.id
_entity.type
_entity.pdbx_description
1 polymer ?
#
loop_
_entity_poly.entity_id
_entity_poly.type
_entity_poly.pdbx_seq_one_letter_code
_entity_poly.pdbx_strand_id
1 'polypeptide(L)'
;IRAGCLSQIKMEIGYIKNREITKEIQDSYLDYAMSVIVARALPDARDGLKPVHRRILYAMNELGLRHTAKPLKSARVVGDVLGKYHPHGDSAVYDAMARMAQDFSLRYPMVNGQGNWGSIDGDSPAAMRYTEARLTAVAGEMLADIEKETVPFIDNYDSTRKEPSVLPAKIPNLLVNGS
;
A
#
# COMPACT_ATOMS: atom_id res chain seq x y z
N ILE A 1 4.60 -26.62 -63.82
CA ILE A 1 3.95 -26.91 -62.54
C ILE A 1 5.00 -26.73 -61.46
N ARG A 2 4.99 -25.59 -60.76
CA ARG A 2 5.95 -25.27 -59.68
C ARG A 2 5.41 -25.86 -58.36
N ALA A 3 6.16 -26.79 -57.78
CA ALA A 3 5.93 -27.27 -56.42
C ALA A 3 6.32 -26.17 -55.43
N GLY A 4 5.35 -25.72 -54.67
CA GLY A 4 5.54 -24.72 -53.60
C GLY A 4 6.30 -25.33 -52.43
N CYS A 5 7.38 -24.66 -52.06
CA CYS A 5 8.14 -24.91 -50.85
C CYS A 5 7.35 -24.51 -49.64
N LEU A 6 6.75 -25.49 -48.95
CA LEU A 6 6.22 -25.29 -47.61
C LEU A 6 7.38 -25.18 -46.63
N SER A 7 7.76 -23.98 -46.27
CA SER A 7 8.70 -23.74 -45.18
C SER A 7 8.03 -24.21 -43.87
N GLN A 8 8.48 -25.33 -43.35
CA GLN A 8 8.13 -25.78 -42.00
C GLN A 8 8.61 -24.74 -40.99
N ILE A 9 7.71 -24.02 -40.38
CA ILE A 9 8.00 -23.20 -39.21
C ILE A 9 8.37 -24.18 -38.08
N LYS A 10 9.67 -24.37 -37.87
CA LYS A 10 10.18 -25.06 -36.69
C LYS A 10 9.89 -24.15 -35.50
N MET A 11 8.82 -24.41 -34.77
CA MET A 11 8.65 -23.83 -33.44
C MET A 11 9.76 -24.42 -32.57
N GLU A 12 10.73 -23.63 -32.21
CA GLU A 12 11.68 -23.99 -31.17
C GLU A 12 10.91 -24.10 -29.85
N ILE A 13 10.58 -25.31 -29.49
CA ILE A 13 10.10 -25.67 -28.14
C ILE A 13 11.28 -25.39 -27.23
N GLY A 14 11.11 -24.42 -26.31
CA GLY A 14 12.16 -23.87 -25.47
C GLY A 14 13.17 -24.89 -24.89
N TYR A 15 14.29 -24.40 -24.42
CA TYR A 15 15.38 -25.21 -23.90
C TYR A 15 15.02 -25.77 -22.51
N ILE A 16 14.96 -27.12 -22.39
CA ILE A 16 14.76 -27.81 -21.11
C ILE A 16 16.09 -27.85 -20.35
N LYS A 17 16.17 -27.12 -19.26
CA LYS A 17 17.33 -27.11 -18.36
C LYS A 17 17.03 -27.95 -17.13
N ASN A 18 17.83 -28.98 -16.88
CA ASN A 18 17.75 -29.73 -15.63
C ASN A 18 18.22 -28.86 -14.47
N ARG A 19 17.41 -28.78 -13.44
CA ARG A 19 17.72 -28.04 -12.20
C ARG A 19 17.41 -28.94 -11.00
N GLU A 20 18.31 -28.93 -10.02
CA GLU A 20 18.07 -29.67 -8.78
C GLU A 20 16.91 -29.05 -8.02
N ILE A 21 15.93 -29.87 -7.62
CA ILE A 21 14.71 -29.42 -6.96
C ILE A 21 14.99 -28.66 -5.65
N THR A 22 15.99 -29.09 -4.89
CA THR A 22 16.40 -28.44 -3.65
C THR A 22 16.85 -27.01 -3.90
N LYS A 23 17.65 -26.80 -4.94
CA LYS A 23 18.14 -25.49 -5.31
C LYS A 23 17.02 -24.59 -5.84
N GLU A 24 16.11 -25.14 -6.64
CA GLU A 24 14.94 -24.42 -7.13
C GLU A 24 14.04 -23.93 -5.99
N ILE A 25 13.79 -24.80 -5.01
CA ILE A 25 12.99 -24.44 -3.83
C ILE A 25 13.69 -23.37 -3.01
N GLN A 26 14.99 -23.47 -2.78
CA GLN A 26 15.76 -22.47 -2.04
C GLN A 26 15.73 -21.11 -2.72
N ASP A 27 15.99 -21.05 -4.03
CA ASP A 27 15.99 -19.80 -4.80
C ASP A 27 14.58 -19.17 -4.81
N SER A 28 13.54 -19.97 -5.08
CA SER A 28 12.15 -19.49 -5.09
C SER A 28 11.69 -19.01 -3.71
N TYR A 29 12.12 -19.69 -2.63
CA TYR A 29 11.79 -19.26 -1.28
C TYR A 29 12.52 -17.97 -0.89
N LEU A 30 13.78 -17.82 -1.31
CA LEU A 30 14.54 -16.58 -1.10
C LEU A 30 13.90 -15.40 -1.83
N ASP A 31 13.52 -15.58 -3.09
CA ASP A 31 12.83 -14.55 -3.88
C ASP A 31 11.49 -14.16 -3.24
N TYR A 32 10.72 -15.14 -2.76
CA TYR A 32 9.49 -14.89 -2.03
C TYR A 32 9.74 -14.11 -0.73
N ALA A 33 10.71 -14.54 0.08
CA ALA A 33 11.06 -13.89 1.35
C ALA A 33 11.53 -12.43 1.12
N MET A 34 12.38 -12.20 0.12
CA MET A 34 12.84 -10.87 -0.26
C MET A 34 11.68 -9.99 -0.74
N SER A 35 10.77 -10.52 -1.55
CA SER A 35 9.57 -9.81 -2.00
C SER A 35 8.70 -9.38 -0.81
N VAL A 36 8.46 -10.27 0.16
CA VAL A 36 7.68 -9.95 1.37
C VAL A 36 8.36 -8.88 2.23
N ILE A 37 9.67 -8.97 2.41
CA ILE A 37 10.42 -7.99 3.20
C ILE A 37 10.37 -6.61 2.51
N VAL A 38 10.78 -6.54 1.25
CA VAL A 38 10.93 -5.28 0.52
C VAL A 38 9.58 -4.64 0.19
N ALA A 39 8.61 -5.44 -0.28
CA ALA A 39 7.33 -4.92 -0.76
C ALA A 39 6.24 -4.82 0.31
N ARG A 40 6.49 -5.26 1.54
CA ARG A 40 5.48 -5.25 2.62
C ARG A 40 5.98 -4.69 3.93
N ALA A 41 7.15 -5.13 4.41
CA ALA A 41 7.59 -4.87 5.77
C ALA A 41 8.41 -3.58 5.92
N LEU A 42 9.19 -3.21 4.91
CA LEU A 42 10.07 -2.04 4.96
C LEU A 42 9.36 -0.78 4.46
N PRO A 43 9.52 0.35 5.15
CA PRO A 43 9.09 1.64 4.63
C PRO A 43 10.02 2.11 3.50
N ASP A 44 9.47 2.79 2.50
CA ASP A 44 10.27 3.45 1.48
C ASP A 44 11.01 4.65 2.08
N ALA A 45 12.31 4.79 1.77
CA ALA A 45 13.14 5.86 2.32
C ALA A 45 12.67 7.27 1.91
N ARG A 46 11.96 7.40 0.79
CA ARG A 46 11.50 8.68 0.24
C ARG A 46 10.30 9.26 0.98
N ASP A 47 9.30 8.43 1.29
CA ASP A 47 8.07 8.87 1.97
C ASP A 47 7.91 8.30 3.39
N GLY A 48 8.78 7.36 3.79
CA GLY A 48 8.74 6.76 5.12
C GLY A 48 7.52 5.89 5.38
N LEU A 49 6.87 5.38 4.33
CA LEU A 49 5.63 4.64 4.44
C LEU A 49 5.77 3.21 3.93
N LYS A 50 5.16 2.28 4.64
CA LYS A 50 4.90 0.94 4.13
C LYS A 50 3.78 1.00 3.08
N PRO A 51 3.71 0.05 2.14
CA PRO A 51 2.69 0.08 1.09
C PRO A 51 1.25 0.22 1.60
N VAL A 52 0.91 -0.46 2.70
CA VAL A 52 -0.44 -0.36 3.30
C VAL A 52 -0.76 1.05 3.78
N HIS A 53 0.19 1.74 4.42
CA HIS A 53 0.01 3.12 4.90
C HIS A 53 -0.20 4.08 3.74
N ARG A 54 0.61 3.94 2.68
CA ARG A 54 0.52 4.76 1.46
C ARG A 54 -0.84 4.60 0.80
N ARG A 55 -1.32 3.37 0.65
CA ARG A 55 -2.63 3.06 0.06
C ARG A 55 -3.78 3.62 0.88
N ILE A 56 -3.69 3.58 2.22
CA ILE A 56 -4.71 4.18 3.09
C ILE A 56 -4.77 5.69 2.89
N LEU A 57 -3.62 6.39 2.95
CA LEU A 57 -3.59 7.85 2.79
C LEU A 57 -4.06 8.27 1.39
N TYR A 58 -3.66 7.53 0.36
CA TYR A 58 -4.08 7.80 -1.01
C TYR A 58 -5.59 7.59 -1.20
N ALA A 59 -6.15 6.48 -0.72
CA ALA A 59 -7.59 6.23 -0.77
C ALA A 59 -8.39 7.29 0.01
N MET A 60 -7.90 7.72 1.18
CA MET A 60 -8.54 8.80 1.94
C MET A 60 -8.51 10.13 1.17
N ASN A 61 -7.44 10.42 0.42
CA ASN A 61 -7.37 11.60 -0.44
C ASN A 61 -8.36 11.52 -1.60
N GLU A 62 -8.49 10.37 -2.26
CA GLU A 62 -9.50 10.16 -3.31
C GLU A 62 -10.93 10.32 -2.79
N LEU A 63 -11.20 9.88 -1.56
CA LEU A 63 -12.49 10.09 -0.88
C LEU A 63 -12.72 11.54 -0.46
N GLY A 64 -11.76 12.44 -0.70
CA GLY A 64 -11.85 13.85 -0.33
C GLY A 64 -11.77 14.11 1.17
N LEU A 65 -11.24 13.17 1.96
CA LEU A 65 -11.15 13.25 3.42
C LEU A 65 -10.00 14.15 3.90
N ARG A 66 -9.91 15.35 3.37
CA ARG A 66 -8.91 16.35 3.79
C ARG A 66 -9.12 16.77 5.25
N HIS A 67 -8.13 17.41 5.85
CA HIS A 67 -8.19 17.84 7.27
C HIS A 67 -9.38 18.75 7.60
N THR A 68 -9.90 19.49 6.61
CA THR A 68 -11.09 20.35 6.74
C THR A 68 -12.40 19.63 6.46
N ALA A 69 -12.34 18.40 5.90
CA ALA A 69 -13.53 17.65 5.53
C ALA A 69 -14.21 17.01 6.75
N LYS A 70 -15.48 16.67 6.60
CA LYS A 70 -16.21 15.88 7.58
C LYS A 70 -15.63 14.45 7.61
N PRO A 71 -15.37 13.88 8.80
CA PRO A 71 -14.87 12.51 8.89
C PRO A 71 -15.91 11.51 8.37
N LEU A 72 -15.43 10.39 7.83
CA LEU A 72 -16.23 9.24 7.41
C LEU A 72 -15.97 8.04 8.32
N LYS A 73 -16.93 7.12 8.35
CA LYS A 73 -16.78 5.83 9.04
C LYS A 73 -15.53 5.08 8.53
N SER A 74 -14.72 4.58 9.46
CA SER A 74 -13.50 3.84 9.14
C SER A 74 -13.76 2.64 8.23
N ALA A 75 -14.90 1.96 8.43
CA ALA A 75 -15.33 0.85 7.58
C ALA A 75 -15.45 1.25 6.09
N ARG A 76 -15.82 2.50 5.78
CA ARG A 76 -15.89 2.99 4.41
C ARG A 76 -14.50 3.14 3.81
N VAL A 77 -13.55 3.69 4.58
CA VAL A 77 -12.15 3.85 4.14
C VAL A 77 -11.51 2.49 3.92
N VAL A 78 -11.65 1.57 4.90
CA VAL A 78 -11.12 0.20 4.80
C VAL A 78 -11.68 -0.52 3.58
N GLY A 79 -13.00 -0.45 3.35
CA GLY A 79 -13.63 -1.07 2.19
C GLY A 79 -13.11 -0.52 0.86
N ASP A 80 -12.87 0.77 0.78
CA ASP A 80 -12.32 1.42 -0.42
C ASP A 80 -10.87 0.98 -0.70
N VAL A 81 -10.04 0.90 0.36
CA VAL A 81 -8.65 0.41 0.27
C VAL A 81 -8.60 -1.04 -0.19
N LEU A 82 -9.43 -1.90 0.39
CA LEU A 82 -9.48 -3.33 0.02
C LEU A 82 -9.93 -3.52 -1.42
N GLY A 83 -10.98 -2.84 -1.81
CA GLY A 83 -11.55 -2.99 -3.15
C GLY A 83 -10.69 -2.44 -4.27
N LYS A 84 -9.85 -1.44 -3.99
CA LYS A 84 -9.09 -0.74 -5.03
C LYS A 84 -7.59 -1.07 -5.05
N TYR A 85 -6.97 -1.26 -3.88
CA TYR A 85 -5.50 -1.22 -3.78
C TYR A 85 -4.87 -2.36 -2.99
N HIS A 86 -5.55 -2.91 -2.00
CA HIS A 86 -4.91 -3.82 -1.04
C HIS A 86 -5.76 -5.06 -0.76
N PRO A 87 -5.70 -6.11 -1.61
CA PRO A 87 -6.56 -7.31 -1.51
C PRO A 87 -6.08 -8.26 -0.40
N HIS A 88 -6.12 -7.80 0.85
CA HIS A 88 -5.74 -8.54 2.05
C HIS A 88 -6.85 -8.45 3.11
N GLY A 89 -6.61 -8.97 4.31
CA GLY A 89 -7.61 -8.91 5.39
C GLY A 89 -7.94 -7.48 5.84
N ASP A 90 -9.21 -7.23 6.11
CA ASP A 90 -9.74 -5.93 6.56
C ASP A 90 -9.16 -5.50 7.92
N SER A 91 -8.93 -6.46 8.82
CA SER A 91 -8.31 -6.22 10.12
C SER A 91 -6.91 -5.61 9.97
N ALA A 92 -6.07 -6.13 9.06
CA ALA A 92 -4.72 -5.63 8.84
C ALA A 92 -4.71 -4.17 8.35
N VAL A 93 -5.64 -3.81 7.46
CA VAL A 93 -5.81 -2.43 6.97
C VAL A 93 -6.32 -1.52 8.09
N TYR A 94 -7.29 -1.99 8.86
CA TYR A 94 -7.84 -1.20 9.98
C TYR A 94 -6.81 -0.97 11.08
N ASP A 95 -6.03 -2.01 11.46
CA ASP A 95 -4.98 -1.89 12.46
C ASP A 95 -3.88 -0.92 12.01
N ALA A 96 -3.49 -0.96 10.73
CA ALA A 96 -2.54 0.00 10.18
C ALA A 96 -3.10 1.44 10.25
N MET A 97 -4.37 1.64 9.92
CA MET A 97 -5.03 2.94 10.02
C MET A 97 -5.16 3.41 11.47
N ALA A 98 -5.44 2.50 12.42
CA ALA A 98 -5.51 2.81 13.83
C ALA A 98 -4.17 3.32 14.36
N ARG A 99 -3.06 2.66 14.02
CA ARG A 99 -1.71 3.12 14.40
C ARG A 99 -1.40 4.51 13.87
N MET A 100 -1.86 4.86 12.67
CA MET A 100 -1.68 6.21 12.10
C MET A 100 -2.55 7.27 12.79
N ALA A 101 -3.58 6.88 13.55
CA ALA A 101 -4.44 7.77 14.31
C ALA A 101 -4.02 7.93 15.78
N GLN A 102 -3.19 7.03 16.30
CA GLN A 102 -2.75 7.00 17.70
C GLN A 102 -1.59 7.97 17.94
N ASP A 103 -1.74 8.89 18.87
CA ASP A 103 -0.73 9.88 19.25
C ASP A 103 0.43 9.27 20.07
N PHE A 104 0.21 8.10 20.67
CA PHE A 104 1.26 7.33 21.34
C PHE A 104 2.03 6.40 20.39
N SER A 105 1.52 6.14 19.18
CA SER A 105 2.19 5.34 18.16
C SER A 105 3.02 6.20 17.19
N LEU A 106 2.52 7.37 16.83
CA LEU A 106 3.19 8.33 15.95
C LEU A 106 3.33 9.68 16.63
N ARG A 107 4.50 10.29 16.53
CA ARG A 107 4.72 11.66 17.04
C ARG A 107 3.79 12.67 16.38
N TYR A 108 3.55 12.51 15.08
CA TYR A 108 2.62 13.32 14.30
C TYR A 108 1.63 12.40 13.57
N PRO A 109 0.48 12.14 14.18
CA PRO A 109 -0.55 11.30 13.56
C PRO A 109 -0.93 11.78 12.16
N MET A 110 -1.09 10.85 11.23
CA MET A 110 -1.49 11.14 9.85
C MET A 110 -2.99 11.04 9.65
N VAL A 111 -3.65 10.30 10.53
CA VAL A 111 -5.10 10.15 10.56
C VAL A 111 -5.66 10.88 11.78
N ASN A 112 -6.64 11.74 11.57
CA ASN A 112 -7.42 12.33 12.64
C ASN A 112 -8.64 11.44 12.87
N GLY A 113 -8.63 10.70 13.96
CA GLY A 113 -9.66 9.75 14.34
C GLY A 113 -10.66 10.34 15.31
N GLN A 114 -11.94 9.95 15.16
CA GLN A 114 -13.00 10.23 16.11
C GLN A 114 -13.57 8.92 16.63
N GLY A 115 -13.71 8.80 17.94
CA GLY A 115 -14.12 7.58 18.63
C GLY A 115 -12.98 6.96 19.43
N ASN A 116 -13.12 5.70 19.82
CA ASN A 116 -12.09 4.97 20.55
C ASN A 116 -11.11 4.30 19.58
N TRP A 117 -9.87 4.77 19.57
CA TRP A 117 -8.77 4.26 18.75
C TRP A 117 -7.74 3.46 19.55
N GLY A 118 -8.12 3.01 20.74
CA GLY A 118 -7.23 2.29 21.65
C GLY A 118 -6.52 3.23 22.63
N SER A 119 -5.75 2.64 23.53
CA SER A 119 -4.97 3.36 24.54
C SER A 119 -3.56 2.80 24.65
N ILE A 120 -2.67 3.58 25.29
CA ILE A 120 -1.29 3.14 25.59
C ILE A 120 -1.28 1.96 26.58
N ASP A 121 -2.34 1.79 27.36
CA ASP A 121 -2.50 0.71 28.33
C ASP A 121 -2.86 -0.63 27.70
N GLY A 122 -2.98 -0.68 26.37
CA GLY A 122 -3.20 -1.91 25.60
C GLY A 122 -4.65 -2.16 25.18
N ASP A 123 -5.55 -1.21 25.38
CA ASP A 123 -6.91 -1.33 24.84
C ASP A 123 -6.90 -1.34 23.32
N SER A 124 -7.64 -2.28 22.76
CA SER A 124 -7.81 -2.34 21.31
C SER A 124 -8.73 -1.24 20.79
N PRO A 125 -8.54 -0.76 19.55
CA PRO A 125 -9.48 0.13 18.90
C PRO A 125 -10.89 -0.47 18.85
N ALA A 126 -11.91 0.38 18.95
CA ALA A 126 -13.28 -0.05 18.70
C ALA A 126 -13.45 -0.53 17.25
N ALA A 127 -14.43 -1.38 16.98
CA ALA A 127 -14.68 -1.88 15.63
C ALA A 127 -14.85 -0.72 14.63
N MET A 128 -14.36 -0.90 13.40
CA MET A 128 -14.30 0.13 12.33
C MET A 128 -15.67 0.74 11.97
N ARG A 129 -16.77 0.08 12.32
CA ARG A 129 -18.13 0.64 12.15
C ARG A 129 -18.48 1.76 13.12
N TYR A 130 -17.76 1.85 14.24
CA TYR A 130 -18.01 2.89 15.27
C TYR A 130 -17.07 4.09 15.13
N THR A 131 -15.84 3.87 14.65
CA THR A 131 -14.85 4.93 14.51
C THR A 131 -15.03 5.71 13.22
N GLU A 132 -14.58 6.96 13.22
CA GLU A 132 -14.58 7.85 12.06
C GLU A 132 -13.18 8.42 11.84
N ALA A 133 -12.81 8.66 10.60
CA ALA A 133 -11.48 9.11 10.23
C ALA A 133 -11.49 10.16 9.13
N ARG A 134 -10.48 11.03 9.17
CA ARG A 134 -10.08 11.96 8.09
C ARG A 134 -8.57 12.16 8.13
N LEU A 135 -8.00 12.75 7.10
CA LEU A 135 -6.58 13.10 7.06
C LEU A 135 -6.28 14.26 8.02
N THR A 136 -5.06 14.28 8.57
CA THR A 136 -4.52 15.44 9.27
C THR A 136 -3.91 16.43 8.28
N ALA A 137 -3.54 17.64 8.75
CA ALA A 137 -2.83 18.61 7.92
C ALA A 137 -1.45 18.07 7.48
N VAL A 138 -0.77 17.33 8.38
CA VAL A 138 0.53 16.69 8.08
C VAL A 138 0.41 15.67 6.95
N ALA A 139 -0.63 14.84 6.97
CA ALA A 139 -0.90 13.90 5.88
C ALA A 139 -1.20 14.63 4.56
N GLY A 140 -1.82 15.82 4.63
CA GLY A 140 -2.00 16.67 3.45
C GLY A 140 -0.69 17.12 2.81
N GLU A 141 0.33 17.42 3.60
CA GLU A 141 1.67 17.75 3.10
C GLU A 141 2.41 16.54 2.50
N MET A 142 2.11 15.33 2.96
CA MET A 142 2.61 14.09 2.34
C MET A 142 2.03 13.84 0.95
N LEU A 143 0.81 14.27 0.71
CA LEU A 143 0.05 14.11 -0.53
C LEU A 143 0.12 15.35 -1.44
N ALA A 144 0.79 16.40 -1.01
CA ALA A 144 0.84 17.65 -1.74
C ALA A 144 1.41 17.46 -3.15
N ASP A 145 0.76 18.06 -4.14
CA ASP A 145 1.15 18.01 -5.55
C ASP A 145 1.11 16.61 -6.21
N ILE A 146 0.45 15.62 -5.60
CA ILE A 146 0.32 14.27 -6.17
C ILE A 146 -0.39 14.27 -7.53
N GLU A 147 -1.29 15.23 -7.77
CA GLU A 147 -2.03 15.39 -9.01
C GLU A 147 -1.18 15.99 -10.16
N LYS A 148 0.04 16.45 -9.86
CA LYS A 148 0.94 17.11 -10.81
C LYS A 148 1.99 16.16 -11.42
N GLU A 149 1.74 14.85 -11.38
CA GLU A 149 2.65 13.82 -11.89
C GLU A 149 4.07 13.89 -11.29
N THR A 150 4.18 14.29 -10.04
CA THR A 150 5.45 14.44 -9.31
C THR A 150 6.08 13.12 -8.92
N VAL A 151 5.30 12.04 -8.95
CA VAL A 151 5.72 10.69 -8.57
C VAL A 151 5.22 9.67 -9.60
N PRO A 152 5.91 8.54 -9.79
CA PRO A 152 5.45 7.50 -10.69
C PRO A 152 4.24 6.76 -10.12
N PHE A 153 3.31 6.42 -11.01
CA PHE A 153 2.14 5.60 -10.73
C PHE A 153 2.34 4.21 -11.31
N ILE A 154 1.94 3.20 -10.59
CA ILE A 154 1.96 1.79 -10.99
C ILE A 154 0.53 1.25 -11.03
N ASP A 155 0.32 0.18 -11.77
CA ASP A 155 -0.97 -0.49 -11.80
C ASP A 155 -1.22 -1.17 -10.44
N ASN A 156 -2.47 -1.13 -9.99
CA ASN A 156 -2.92 -1.86 -8.81
C ASN A 156 -2.96 -3.37 -9.07
N TYR A 157 -3.36 -4.17 -8.07
CA TYR A 157 -3.35 -5.63 -8.13
C TYR A 157 -4.15 -6.26 -9.29
N ASP A 158 -5.19 -5.60 -9.79
CA ASP A 158 -6.05 -6.07 -10.90
C ASP A 158 -5.88 -5.26 -12.19
N SER A 159 -4.93 -4.34 -12.23
CA SER A 159 -4.63 -3.43 -13.36
C SER A 159 -5.81 -2.57 -13.83
N THR A 160 -6.85 -2.42 -12.99
CA THR A 160 -8.00 -1.57 -13.31
C THR A 160 -7.78 -0.11 -12.92
N ARG A 161 -6.85 0.15 -12.01
CA ARG A 161 -6.52 1.47 -11.47
C ARG A 161 -5.01 1.65 -11.31
N LYS A 162 -4.62 2.89 -11.09
CA LYS A 162 -3.24 3.23 -10.77
C LYS A 162 -3.12 3.70 -9.32
N GLU A 163 -2.03 3.32 -8.68
CA GLU A 163 -1.65 3.77 -7.35
C GLU A 163 -0.26 4.42 -7.39
N PRO A 164 0.03 5.40 -6.52
CA PRO A 164 1.36 5.99 -6.46
C PRO A 164 2.35 4.98 -5.86
N SER A 165 3.50 4.79 -6.51
CA SER A 165 4.58 3.95 -5.99
C SER A 165 5.21 4.54 -4.74
N VAL A 166 5.16 5.88 -4.60
CA VAL A 166 5.67 6.67 -3.47
C VAL A 166 4.84 7.95 -3.39
N LEU A 167 4.68 8.55 -2.20
CA LEU A 167 4.07 9.86 -2.07
C LEU A 167 5.09 10.99 -2.31
N PRO A 168 4.63 12.18 -2.77
CA PRO A 168 5.51 13.35 -2.97
C PRO A 168 6.26 13.81 -1.73
N ALA A 169 5.67 13.61 -0.55
CA ALA A 169 6.24 13.76 0.79
C ALA A 169 7.10 15.03 0.99
N LYS A 170 6.47 16.16 1.19
CA LYS A 170 7.18 17.41 1.57
C LYS A 170 7.83 17.35 2.95
N ILE A 171 7.50 16.33 3.75
CA ILE A 171 8.00 16.15 5.11
C ILE A 171 8.83 14.86 5.16
N PRO A 172 10.03 14.87 5.77
CA PRO A 172 10.85 13.68 5.93
C PRO A 172 10.27 12.76 7.01
N ASN A 173 9.22 12.02 6.67
CA ASN A 173 8.42 11.24 7.59
C ASN A 173 9.22 10.22 8.43
N LEU A 174 10.22 9.56 7.86
CA LEU A 174 11.10 8.64 8.62
C LEU A 174 11.83 9.32 9.77
N LEU A 175 12.26 10.57 9.59
CA LEU A 175 12.94 11.33 10.63
C LEU A 175 11.95 11.87 11.67
N VAL A 176 10.74 12.16 11.25
CA VAL A 176 9.72 12.82 12.08
C VAL A 176 8.94 11.81 12.93
N ASN A 177 8.51 10.71 12.33
CA ASN A 177 7.67 9.69 12.97
C ASN A 177 8.40 8.36 13.25
N GLY A 178 9.55 8.14 12.61
CA GLY A 178 10.19 6.82 12.60
C GLY A 178 9.49 5.84 11.65
N SER A 179 9.73 4.55 11.83
CA SER A 179 9.18 3.47 11.01
C SER A 179 8.49 2.41 11.87
#